data_6db9fc062fc62890b06203a7559b763b
#
_entry.id   6db9fc062fc62890b06203a7559b763b
#
_cell.length_a   1.000
_cell.length_b   1.000
_cell.length_c   1.000
_cell.angle_alpha   90.00
_cell.angle_beta   90.00
_cell.angle_gamma   90.00
#
_symmetry.space_group_name_H-M   'P 1'
#
loop_
_entity.id
_entity.type
_entity.pdbx_description
1 polymer ?
#
loop_
_entity_poly.entity_id
_entity_poly.type
_entity_poly.pdbx_seq_one_letter_code
_entity_poly.pdbx_strand_id
1 'polypeptide(L)'
;MKKYRITLKICVALAVLSAGFSGCSKEMTSATVEPMKNIAGTWKVVQITRNEEDLSQRVDLSTFRFILKEDYTYSFVDKLPFVVNIPGTFNLDDPQYPFYLLLKPTGGAFENKVSLQMPVKKGKTQLSMTLSPGCETNKYRYVFERVQD
;
A
#
# COMPACT_ATOMS: atom_id res chain seq x y z
N MET A 1 -71.74 -17.75 -4.92
CA MET A 1 -70.47 -18.51 -4.59
C MET A 1 -69.27 -18.20 -5.52
N LYS A 2 -69.48 -17.87 -6.82
CA LYS A 2 -68.31 -17.51 -7.70
C LYS A 2 -67.65 -16.20 -7.37
N LYS A 3 -68.35 -15.17 -6.89
CA LYS A 3 -67.78 -13.85 -6.54
C LYS A 3 -66.81 -13.92 -5.33
N TYR A 4 -67.09 -14.69 -4.30
CA TYR A 4 -66.22 -14.87 -3.12
C TYR A 4 -64.93 -15.57 -3.44
N ARG A 5 -64.89 -16.46 -4.44
CA ARG A 5 -63.66 -17.14 -4.86
C ARG A 5 -62.68 -16.22 -5.59
N ILE A 6 -63.20 -15.20 -6.28
CA ILE A 6 -62.39 -14.22 -7.02
C ILE A 6 -61.78 -13.22 -6.06
N THR A 7 -62.56 -12.69 -5.08
CA THR A 7 -62.05 -11.77 -4.05
C THR A 7 -60.99 -12.43 -3.17
N LEU A 8 -61.18 -13.71 -2.80
CA LEU A 8 -60.19 -14.43 -2.01
C LEU A 8 -58.86 -14.62 -2.75
N LYS A 9 -58.90 -14.90 -4.07
CA LYS A 9 -57.68 -15.05 -4.89
C LYS A 9 -56.96 -13.73 -5.06
N ILE A 10 -57.66 -12.60 -5.17
CA ILE A 10 -57.03 -11.27 -5.25
C ILE A 10 -56.38 -10.88 -3.94
N CYS A 11 -56.98 -11.16 -2.79
CA CYS A 11 -56.38 -10.88 -1.47
C CYS A 11 -55.13 -11.73 -1.21
N VAL A 12 -55.11 -13.00 -1.62
CA VAL A 12 -53.94 -13.85 -1.49
C VAL A 12 -52.80 -13.38 -2.42
N ALA A 13 -53.11 -12.96 -3.65
CA ALA A 13 -52.11 -12.44 -4.58
C ALA A 13 -51.49 -11.11 -4.07
N LEU A 14 -52.29 -10.22 -3.47
CA LEU A 14 -51.76 -8.97 -2.86
C LEU A 14 -50.93 -9.26 -1.61
N ALA A 15 -51.26 -10.25 -0.79
CA ALA A 15 -50.48 -10.63 0.39
C ALA A 15 -49.11 -11.22 0.02
N VAL A 16 -49.01 -11.94 -1.11
CA VAL A 16 -47.73 -12.50 -1.59
C VAL A 16 -46.84 -11.42 -2.19
N LEU A 17 -47.40 -10.37 -2.82
CA LEU A 17 -46.59 -9.25 -3.32
C LEU A 17 -46.00 -8.37 -2.24
N SER A 18 -46.63 -8.28 -1.06
CA SER A 18 -46.10 -7.47 0.07
C SER A 18 -44.97 -8.15 0.85
N ALA A 19 -44.80 -9.47 0.75
CA ALA A 19 -43.72 -10.21 1.40
C ALA A 19 -42.34 -10.11 0.71
N GLY A 20 -42.31 -9.56 -0.54
CA GLY A 20 -41.08 -9.49 -1.33
C GLY A 20 -40.21 -8.24 -1.10
N PHE A 21 -40.64 -7.30 -0.26
CA PHE A 21 -39.88 -6.07 0.04
C PHE A 21 -39.19 -6.07 1.42
N SER A 22 -38.78 -7.23 1.91
CA SER A 22 -37.77 -7.26 2.98
C SER A 22 -36.44 -6.83 2.37
N GLY A 23 -36.33 -5.53 2.07
CA GLY A 23 -35.09 -4.93 1.64
C GLY A 23 -34.01 -5.25 2.66
N CYS A 24 -32.88 -5.81 2.22
CA CYS A 24 -31.66 -5.87 3.01
C CYS A 24 -31.39 -4.47 3.58
N SER A 25 -31.70 -4.27 4.85
CA SER A 25 -31.12 -3.18 5.62
C SER A 25 -29.63 -3.51 5.65
N LYS A 26 -28.83 -2.86 4.77
CA LYS A 26 -27.39 -2.74 5.01
C LYS A 26 -27.28 -2.08 6.38
N GLU A 27 -26.99 -2.87 7.40
CA GLU A 27 -26.37 -2.30 8.58
C GLU A 27 -25.23 -1.46 8.04
N MET A 28 -25.28 -0.14 8.30
CA MET A 28 -24.10 0.72 8.15
C MET A 28 -23.12 0.19 9.18
N THR A 29 -22.36 -0.82 8.80
CA THR A 29 -21.16 -1.22 9.52
C THR A 29 -20.35 0.07 9.56
N SER A 30 -20.17 0.62 10.75
CA SER A 30 -19.31 1.76 11.00
C SER A 30 -18.05 1.54 10.18
N ALA A 31 -17.78 2.43 9.23
CA ALA A 31 -16.63 2.29 8.35
C ALA A 31 -15.42 2.11 9.26
N THR A 32 -14.84 0.91 9.25
CA THR A 32 -13.66 0.60 10.07
C THR A 32 -12.58 1.52 9.55
N VAL A 33 -12.18 2.48 10.37
CA VAL A 33 -11.10 3.41 10.03
C VAL A 33 -9.86 2.56 9.79
N GLU A 34 -9.31 2.64 8.57
CA GLU A 34 -8.08 1.92 8.23
C GLU A 34 -6.95 2.35 9.17
N PRO A 35 -6.23 1.43 9.81
CA PRO A 35 -5.13 1.78 10.69
C PRO A 35 -4.00 2.44 9.93
N MET A 36 -3.26 3.33 10.60
CA MET A 36 -2.06 3.93 10.04
C MET A 36 -1.04 2.86 9.68
N LYS A 37 -0.38 3.02 8.54
CA LYS A 37 0.64 2.08 8.07
C LYS A 37 1.92 2.28 8.88
N ASN A 38 2.37 1.24 9.57
CA ASN A 38 3.67 1.22 10.23
C ASN A 38 4.70 0.56 9.32
N ILE A 39 5.60 1.37 8.78
CA ILE A 39 6.71 0.92 7.93
C ILE A 39 8.05 0.87 8.67
N ALA A 40 8.08 1.19 9.97
CA ALA A 40 9.30 1.08 10.78
C ALA A 40 9.82 -0.36 10.78
N GLY A 41 11.12 -0.52 10.65
CA GLY A 41 11.81 -1.82 10.61
C GLY A 41 13.03 -1.81 9.73
N THR A 42 13.72 -2.94 9.67
CA THR A 42 14.86 -3.17 8.78
C THR A 42 14.38 -3.85 7.50
N TRP A 43 14.75 -3.28 6.37
CA TRP A 43 14.31 -3.72 5.05
C TRP A 43 15.51 -4.11 4.20
N LYS A 44 15.49 -5.31 3.61
CA LYS A 44 16.47 -5.78 2.63
C LYS A 44 15.92 -5.64 1.22
N VAL A 45 16.76 -5.26 0.26
CA VAL A 45 16.40 -5.25 -1.15
C VAL A 45 16.31 -6.69 -1.67
N VAL A 46 15.24 -7.02 -2.38
CA VAL A 46 15.05 -8.33 -3.00
C VAL A 46 14.95 -8.23 -4.52
N GLN A 47 14.70 -7.04 -5.06
CA GLN A 47 14.67 -6.82 -6.50
C GLN A 47 15.03 -5.36 -6.84
N ILE A 48 15.78 -5.17 -7.91
CA ILE A 48 16.01 -3.88 -8.56
C ILE A 48 15.66 -4.02 -10.04
N THR A 49 14.84 -3.11 -10.54
CA THR A 49 14.61 -2.99 -11.99
C THR A 49 14.95 -1.59 -12.47
N ARG A 50 15.41 -1.47 -13.71
CA ARG A 50 15.56 -0.20 -14.42
C ARG A 50 14.75 -0.25 -15.71
N ASN A 51 13.76 0.64 -15.86
CA ASN A 51 12.85 0.63 -16.99
C ASN A 51 12.29 -0.77 -17.28
N GLU A 52 11.89 -1.48 -16.21
CA GLU A 52 11.36 -2.85 -16.20
C GLU A 52 12.41 -3.96 -16.44
N GLU A 53 13.64 -3.65 -16.85
CA GLU A 53 14.74 -4.63 -16.92
C GLU A 53 15.20 -4.99 -15.50
N ASP A 54 15.25 -6.29 -15.19
CA ASP A 54 15.71 -6.79 -13.89
C ASP A 54 17.24 -6.75 -13.79
N LEU A 55 17.73 -6.01 -12.80
CA LEU A 55 19.15 -5.86 -12.49
C LEU A 55 19.59 -6.64 -11.27
N SER A 56 18.69 -7.38 -10.61
CA SER A 56 18.95 -8.04 -9.33
C SER A 56 20.11 -9.04 -9.37
N GLN A 57 20.37 -9.61 -10.53
CA GLN A 57 21.51 -10.54 -10.73
C GLN A 57 22.82 -9.84 -11.07
N ARG A 58 22.80 -8.52 -11.33
CA ARG A 58 23.98 -7.73 -11.70
C ARG A 58 24.55 -6.92 -10.54
N VAL A 59 23.83 -6.87 -9.42
CA VAL A 59 24.17 -6.08 -8.24
C VAL A 59 24.10 -6.98 -7.01
N ASP A 60 25.14 -6.96 -6.18
CA ASP A 60 25.09 -7.62 -4.88
C ASP A 60 24.20 -6.82 -3.93
N LEU A 61 23.07 -7.42 -3.54
CA LEU A 61 22.07 -6.83 -2.67
C LEU A 61 22.12 -7.39 -1.24
N SER A 62 23.05 -8.32 -0.98
CA SER A 62 23.06 -9.12 0.25
C SER A 62 23.29 -8.30 1.52
N THR A 63 24.10 -7.26 1.44
CA THR A 63 24.52 -6.43 2.58
C THR A 63 23.66 -5.19 2.78
N PHE A 64 22.99 -4.71 1.71
CA PHE A 64 22.22 -3.48 1.79
C PHE A 64 21.03 -3.62 2.74
N ARG A 65 20.86 -2.62 3.62
CA ARG A 65 19.67 -2.48 4.48
C ARG A 65 19.18 -1.05 4.45
N PHE A 66 17.86 -0.91 4.36
CA PHE A 66 17.15 0.35 4.58
C PHE A 66 16.46 0.24 5.95
N ILE A 67 16.84 1.10 6.87
CA ILE A 67 16.34 1.09 8.24
C ILE A 67 15.45 2.30 8.43
N LEU A 68 14.18 2.04 8.74
CA LEU A 68 13.16 3.04 9.09
C LEU A 68 12.85 2.86 10.57
N LYS A 69 13.04 3.90 11.39
CA LYS A 69 12.79 3.82 12.82
C LYS A 69 11.45 4.43 13.22
N GLU A 70 10.96 4.06 14.38
CA GLU A 70 9.69 4.59 14.93
C GLU A 70 9.76 6.08 15.26
N ASP A 71 10.95 6.64 15.44
CA ASP A 71 11.20 8.06 15.63
C ASP A 71 11.21 8.86 14.30
N TYR A 72 10.75 8.23 13.22
CA TYR A 72 10.74 8.80 11.86
C TYR A 72 12.13 9.13 11.30
N THR A 73 13.20 8.55 11.83
CA THR A 73 14.51 8.62 11.20
C THR A 73 14.76 7.45 10.28
N TYR A 74 15.56 7.69 9.22
CA TYR A 74 16.01 6.63 8.34
C TYR A 74 17.52 6.61 8.20
N SER A 75 18.06 5.43 7.96
CA SER A 75 19.47 5.22 7.66
C SER A 75 19.65 4.03 6.71
N PHE A 76 20.86 3.89 6.18
CA PHE A 76 21.22 2.78 5.32
C PHE A 76 22.46 2.07 5.92
N VAL A 77 22.47 0.74 5.77
CA VAL A 77 23.70 -0.05 5.88
C VAL A 77 24.12 -0.33 4.45
N ASP A 78 25.36 0.01 4.12
CA ASP A 78 25.89 -0.06 2.76
C ASP A 78 25.24 0.92 1.76
N LYS A 79 25.71 0.96 0.53
CA LYS A 79 25.26 1.92 -0.48
C LYS A 79 24.46 1.23 -1.55
N LEU A 80 23.27 1.76 -1.83
CA LEU A 80 22.55 1.43 -3.05
C LEU A 80 23.21 2.15 -4.23
N PRO A 81 23.44 1.47 -5.36
CA PRO A 81 24.12 2.04 -6.50
C PRO A 81 23.48 3.31 -7.07
N PHE A 82 22.20 3.55 -6.79
CA PHE A 82 21.41 4.58 -7.50
C PHE A 82 20.58 5.49 -6.58
N VAL A 83 20.78 5.43 -5.28
CA VAL A 83 20.06 6.26 -4.29
C VAL A 83 21.06 7.07 -3.48
N VAL A 84 20.67 8.29 -3.10
CA VAL A 84 21.45 9.11 -2.18
C VAL A 84 21.47 8.45 -0.80
N ASN A 85 22.65 8.04 -0.33
CA ASN A 85 22.83 7.31 0.92
C ASN A 85 23.12 8.24 2.10
N ILE A 86 22.34 9.31 2.23
CA ILE A 86 22.45 10.24 3.37
C ILE A 86 21.31 9.93 4.33
N PRO A 87 21.58 9.62 5.61
CA PRO A 87 20.53 9.41 6.60
C PRO A 87 19.73 10.70 6.84
N GLY A 88 18.53 10.56 7.39
CA GLY A 88 17.66 11.71 7.62
C GLY A 88 16.35 11.34 8.29
N THR A 89 15.31 12.11 8.03
CA THR A 89 13.96 11.86 8.51
C THR A 89 13.04 11.45 7.37
N PHE A 90 12.03 10.65 7.67
CA PHE A 90 11.02 10.26 6.70
C PHE A 90 9.61 10.57 7.20
N ASN A 91 8.67 10.68 6.26
CA ASN A 91 7.26 10.73 6.54
C ASN A 91 6.49 10.01 5.41
N LEU A 92 5.21 9.72 5.63
CA LEU A 92 4.29 9.29 4.61
C LEU A 92 3.40 10.49 4.21
N ASP A 93 3.07 10.63 2.94
CA ASP A 93 2.16 11.68 2.46
C ASP A 93 0.75 11.49 3.04
N ASP A 94 0.31 10.25 3.19
CA ASP A 94 -0.89 9.85 3.91
C ASP A 94 -0.56 8.64 4.80
N PRO A 95 -0.72 8.74 6.13
CA PRO A 95 -0.42 7.63 7.03
C PRO A 95 -1.32 6.39 6.85
N GLN A 96 -2.54 6.56 6.32
CA GLN A 96 -3.48 5.46 6.11
C GLN A 96 -3.36 4.86 4.71
N TYR A 97 -3.20 5.72 3.69
CA TYR A 97 -3.15 5.36 2.27
C TYR A 97 -1.93 5.98 1.59
N PRO A 98 -0.71 5.58 1.95
CA PRO A 98 0.50 6.23 1.42
C PRO A 98 0.72 5.91 -0.05
N PHE A 99 0.93 6.96 -0.85
CA PHE A 99 1.40 6.88 -2.23
C PHE A 99 2.86 7.29 -2.36
N TYR A 100 3.37 8.05 -1.37
CA TYR A 100 4.72 8.55 -1.38
C TYR A 100 5.40 8.42 -0.02
N LEU A 101 6.66 8.05 -0.07
CA LEU A 101 7.61 8.18 1.03
C LEU A 101 8.37 9.50 0.85
N LEU A 102 8.32 10.35 1.86
CA LEU A 102 8.96 11.66 1.89
C LEU A 102 10.27 11.50 2.67
N LEU A 103 11.41 11.68 1.99
CA LEU A 103 12.74 11.51 2.58
C LEU A 103 13.44 12.88 2.65
N LYS A 104 13.78 13.35 3.84
CA LYS A 104 14.53 14.57 4.06
C LYS A 104 15.93 14.22 4.59
N PRO A 105 16.96 14.25 3.73
CA PRO A 105 18.35 14.00 4.14
C PRO A 105 18.84 15.01 5.17
N THR A 106 19.68 14.58 6.10
CA THR A 106 20.31 15.47 7.08
C THR A 106 21.17 16.51 6.35
N GLY A 107 20.95 17.80 6.65
CA GLY A 107 21.61 18.90 5.96
C GLY A 107 21.10 19.19 4.54
N GLY A 108 20.13 18.42 4.03
CA GLY A 108 19.50 18.65 2.74
C GLY A 108 18.47 19.79 2.78
N ALA A 109 18.49 20.67 1.77
CA ALA A 109 17.53 21.76 1.64
C ALA A 109 16.14 21.27 1.18
N PHE A 110 16.05 20.10 0.52
CA PHE A 110 14.85 19.60 -0.10
C PHE A 110 14.47 18.21 0.41
N GLU A 111 13.16 17.98 0.45
CA GLU A 111 12.57 16.68 0.68
C GLU A 111 12.44 15.93 -0.66
N ASN A 112 12.86 14.67 -0.67
CA ASN A 112 12.74 13.80 -1.82
C ASN A 112 11.43 13.02 -1.73
N LYS A 113 10.56 13.21 -2.69
CA LYS A 113 9.29 12.50 -2.82
C LYS A 113 9.50 11.24 -3.66
N VAL A 114 9.34 10.08 -3.04
CA VAL A 114 9.57 8.76 -3.66
C VAL A 114 8.24 8.05 -3.78
N SER A 115 7.88 7.60 -4.98
CA SER A 115 6.65 6.81 -5.15
C SER A 115 6.75 5.51 -4.36
N LEU A 116 5.73 5.23 -3.55
CA LEU A 116 5.65 4.09 -2.65
C LEU A 116 4.43 3.23 -2.99
N GLN A 117 4.65 1.92 -3.03
CA GLN A 117 3.60 0.91 -3.05
C GLN A 117 3.90 -0.13 -1.97
N MET A 118 2.86 -0.72 -1.41
CA MET A 118 2.98 -1.72 -0.35
C MET A 118 2.28 -3.03 -0.75
N PRO A 119 2.78 -3.75 -1.78
CA PRO A 119 2.18 -5.00 -2.20
C PRO A 119 2.34 -6.08 -1.13
N VAL A 120 1.35 -6.97 -1.04
CA VAL A 120 1.44 -8.18 -0.21
C VAL A 120 1.79 -9.35 -1.12
N LYS A 121 2.93 -9.99 -0.87
CA LYS A 121 3.40 -11.17 -1.62
C LYS A 121 3.62 -12.34 -0.65
N LYS A 122 2.95 -13.45 -0.89
CA LYS A 122 3.00 -14.64 -0.01
C LYS A 122 2.73 -14.31 1.46
N GLY A 123 1.73 -13.44 1.72
CA GLY A 123 1.36 -13.01 3.06
C GLY A 123 2.31 -12.01 3.75
N LYS A 124 3.36 -11.54 3.06
CA LYS A 124 4.31 -10.56 3.56
C LYS A 124 4.13 -9.23 2.83
N THR A 125 4.06 -8.14 3.58
CA THR A 125 4.08 -6.79 3.01
C THR A 125 5.49 -6.48 2.51
N GLN A 126 5.59 -6.03 1.27
CA GLN A 126 6.82 -5.48 0.68
C GLN A 126 6.70 -3.96 0.56
N LEU A 127 7.83 -3.27 0.51
CA LEU A 127 7.88 -1.88 0.06
C LEU A 127 8.42 -1.86 -1.37
N SER A 128 7.69 -1.23 -2.28
CA SER A 128 8.15 -1.00 -3.66
C SER A 128 8.30 0.51 -3.86
N MET A 129 9.52 0.96 -4.06
CA MET A 129 9.87 2.36 -4.25
C MET A 129 10.33 2.61 -5.68
N THR A 130 9.80 3.66 -6.32
CA THR A 130 10.22 4.07 -7.67
C THR A 130 10.86 5.44 -7.61
N LEU A 131 12.05 5.54 -8.20
CA LEU A 131 12.88 6.73 -8.27
C LEU A 131 13.25 7.03 -9.73
N SER A 132 13.41 8.30 -10.04
CA SER A 132 13.88 8.76 -11.35
C SER A 132 15.07 9.73 -11.16
N PRO A 133 16.28 9.22 -10.92
CA PRO A 133 17.43 10.10 -10.73
C PRO A 133 17.80 10.80 -12.06
N GLY A 134 17.61 12.09 -12.09
CA GLY A 134 18.06 13.01 -13.14
C GLY A 134 17.24 13.06 -14.43
N CYS A 135 16.55 12.00 -14.82
CA CYS A 135 15.73 11.95 -16.05
C CYS A 135 14.46 11.15 -15.82
N GLU A 136 13.30 11.69 -16.15
CA GLU A 136 11.99 11.04 -15.94
C GLU A 136 11.83 9.69 -16.67
N THR A 137 12.56 9.52 -17.78
CA THR A 137 12.57 8.27 -18.54
C THR A 137 13.41 7.18 -17.88
N ASN A 138 14.20 7.51 -16.86
CA ASN A 138 15.13 6.59 -16.22
C ASN A 138 14.56 6.17 -14.85
N LYS A 139 13.64 5.21 -14.86
CA LYS A 139 12.92 4.76 -13.67
C LYS A 139 13.60 3.55 -13.05
N TYR A 140 14.02 3.67 -11.80
CA TYR A 140 14.49 2.56 -10.98
C TYR A 140 13.41 2.18 -10.00
N ARG A 141 13.07 0.90 -9.92
CA ARG A 141 12.18 0.35 -8.91
C ARG A 141 12.96 -0.60 -8.01
N TYR A 142 12.88 -0.34 -6.72
CA TYR A 142 13.43 -1.17 -5.66
C TYR A 142 12.30 -1.87 -4.92
N VAL A 143 12.38 -3.17 -4.75
CA VAL A 143 11.47 -3.95 -3.92
C VAL A 143 12.20 -4.43 -2.68
N PHE A 144 11.62 -4.14 -1.53
CA PHE A 144 12.17 -4.49 -0.23
C PHE A 144 11.28 -5.47 0.50
N GLU A 145 11.89 -6.37 1.25
CA GLU A 145 11.25 -7.22 2.24
C GLU A 145 11.74 -6.88 3.63
N ARG A 146 10.83 -6.95 4.62
CA ARG A 146 11.20 -6.75 6.01
C ARG A 146 12.11 -7.91 6.46
N VAL A 147 13.22 -7.59 7.09
CA VAL A 147 14.04 -8.56 7.80
C VAL A 147 13.25 -9.01 9.02
N GLN A 148 13.08 -10.31 9.20
CA GLN A 148 12.50 -10.87 10.42
C GLN A 148 13.66 -11.02 11.41
N ASP A 149 13.50 -10.43 12.57
CA ASP A 149 14.40 -10.65 13.71
C ASP A 149 14.23 -12.07 14.26
#